data_36742347653bb624361e825581353b57
#
_entry.id   36742347653bb624361e825581353b57
#
_cell.length_a   1.000
_cell.length_b   1.000
_cell.length_c   1.000
_cell.angle_alpha   90.00
_cell.angle_beta   90.00
_cell.angle_gamma   90.00
#
_symmetry.space_group_name_H-M   'P 1'
#
loop_
_entity.id
_entity.type
_entity.pdbx_description
1 polymer ?
#
loop_
_entity_poly.entity_id
_entity_poly.type
_entity_poly.pdbx_seq_one_letter_code
_entity_poly.pdbx_strand_id
1 'polypeptide(L)'
;MSETISCRQTLAVTSHRVLASDLNEHETVYGGALLSLLDGTASISASRFARSQCVTAALDQVNFIKPFVLNDSLCIESYVTGHGKRSLEVFVKVIGEHLDTGERFLGMTAFLTFVVLDKQVILPELSAETLEEKSLCADFQKREAYRRQKIAEQKKLQASLSLDFPWQS
;
A
#
# COMPACT_ATOMS: atom_id res chain seq x y z
N MET A 1 -12.80 -17.71 21.12
CA MET A 1 -12.16 -16.37 21.24
C MET A 1 -11.62 -16.03 19.87
N SER A 2 -11.94 -14.86 19.33
CA SER A 2 -11.33 -14.41 18.06
C SER A 2 -9.83 -14.26 18.28
N GLU A 3 -9.02 -14.76 17.35
CA GLU A 3 -7.57 -14.56 17.34
C GLU A 3 -7.29 -13.06 17.18
N THR A 4 -6.31 -12.53 17.90
CA THR A 4 -5.85 -11.15 17.78
C THR A 4 -4.45 -11.14 17.19
N ILE A 5 -4.24 -10.37 16.13
CA ILE A 5 -2.94 -10.19 15.47
C ILE A 5 -2.54 -8.71 15.58
N SER A 6 -1.30 -8.43 15.97
CA SER A 6 -0.82 -7.04 16.00
C SER A 6 -0.40 -6.56 14.61
N CYS A 7 -0.43 -5.23 14.39
CA CYS A 7 0.11 -4.61 13.18
C CYS A 7 1.53 -5.10 12.91
N ARG A 8 2.37 -5.19 13.96
CA ARG A 8 3.74 -5.66 13.89
C ARG A 8 3.87 -7.11 13.38
N GLN A 9 2.94 -8.00 13.70
CA GLN A 9 2.94 -9.37 13.18
C GLN A 9 2.66 -9.43 11.68
N THR A 10 2.07 -8.38 11.12
CA THR A 10 1.83 -8.25 9.67
C THR A 10 2.95 -7.51 8.94
N LEU A 11 3.89 -6.88 9.67
CA LEU A 11 4.95 -6.06 9.10
C LEU A 11 5.74 -6.81 8.04
N ALA A 12 5.80 -6.25 6.84
CA ALA A 12 6.69 -6.66 5.77
C ALA A 12 7.70 -5.54 5.46
N VAL A 13 8.94 -5.92 5.22
CA VAL A 13 10.03 -5.00 4.90
C VAL A 13 10.75 -5.51 3.66
N THR A 14 10.92 -4.64 2.69
CA THR A 14 11.71 -4.89 1.48
C THR A 14 12.74 -3.78 1.33
N SER A 15 13.99 -4.14 1.12
CA SER A 15 15.06 -3.17 0.84
C SER A 15 15.56 -3.33 -0.59
N HIS A 16 15.80 -2.22 -1.25
CA HIS A 16 16.32 -2.17 -2.62
C HIS A 16 17.35 -1.03 -2.75
N ARG A 17 18.49 -1.31 -3.38
CA ARG A 17 19.47 -0.28 -3.74
C ARG A 17 19.10 0.27 -5.12
N VAL A 18 19.00 1.59 -5.23
CA VAL A 18 18.72 2.26 -6.49
C VAL A 18 19.90 2.09 -7.47
N LEU A 19 19.61 1.48 -8.61
CA LEU A 19 20.54 1.26 -9.71
C LEU A 19 20.19 2.16 -10.90
N ALA A 20 21.11 2.31 -11.85
CA ALA A 20 20.86 3.11 -13.06
C ALA A 20 19.66 2.60 -13.88
N SER A 21 19.36 1.30 -13.82
CA SER A 21 18.19 0.70 -14.47
C SER A 21 16.85 1.09 -13.87
N ASP A 22 16.85 1.64 -12.64
CA ASP A 22 15.64 2.04 -11.94
C ASP A 22 15.23 3.49 -12.26
N LEU A 23 16.12 4.24 -12.93
CA LEU A 23 15.97 5.67 -13.14
C LEU A 23 15.19 6.01 -14.41
N ASN A 24 14.45 7.10 -14.33
CA ASN A 24 13.81 7.75 -15.48
C ASN A 24 14.74 8.83 -16.08
N GLU A 25 14.24 9.57 -17.07
CA GLU A 25 14.94 10.66 -17.75
C GLU A 25 15.29 11.86 -16.84
N HIS A 26 14.73 11.92 -15.64
CA HIS A 26 15.03 12.95 -14.62
C HIS A 26 16.05 12.47 -13.59
N GLU A 27 16.69 11.33 -13.84
CA GLU A 27 17.65 10.69 -12.92
C GLU A 27 17.07 10.33 -11.55
N THR A 28 15.76 10.11 -11.49
CA THR A 28 15.05 9.65 -10.28
C THR A 28 14.37 8.31 -10.53
N VAL A 29 14.11 7.56 -9.47
CA VAL A 29 13.44 6.26 -9.59
C VAL A 29 12.08 6.41 -10.27
N TYR A 30 11.83 5.57 -11.28
CA TYR A 30 10.58 5.55 -12.01
C TYR A 30 9.40 5.22 -11.09
N GLY A 31 8.36 6.08 -11.10
CA GLY A 31 7.21 5.93 -10.19
C GLY A 31 6.50 4.58 -10.32
N GLY A 32 6.42 4.03 -11.53
CA GLY A 32 5.84 2.69 -11.76
C GLY A 32 6.66 1.57 -11.10
N ALA A 33 7.99 1.69 -11.05
CA ALA A 33 8.85 0.73 -10.34
C ALA A 33 8.60 0.79 -8.84
N LEU A 34 8.47 2.00 -8.26
CA LEU A 34 8.11 2.16 -6.84
C LEU A 34 6.75 1.53 -6.53
N LEU A 35 5.73 1.77 -7.36
CA LEU A 35 4.40 1.19 -7.17
C LEU A 35 4.41 -0.34 -7.24
N SER A 36 5.21 -0.93 -8.12
CA SER A 36 5.37 -2.39 -8.22
C SER A 36 5.99 -2.99 -6.96
N LEU A 37 7.08 -2.39 -6.46
CA LEU A 37 7.73 -2.84 -5.22
C LEU A 37 6.81 -2.68 -4.00
N LEU A 38 6.07 -1.59 -3.96
CA LEU A 38 5.13 -1.27 -2.90
C LEU A 38 3.97 -2.27 -2.87
N ASP A 39 3.36 -2.59 -4.01
CA ASP A 39 2.27 -3.56 -4.12
C ASP A 39 2.73 -4.95 -3.68
N GLY A 40 3.91 -5.39 -4.16
CA GLY A 40 4.51 -6.66 -3.76
C GLY A 40 4.75 -6.75 -2.25
N THR A 41 5.30 -5.70 -1.63
CA THR A 41 5.56 -5.69 -0.18
C THR A 41 4.25 -5.66 0.62
N ALA A 42 3.29 -4.85 0.21
CA ALA A 42 1.98 -4.75 0.86
C ALA A 42 1.18 -6.06 0.81
N SER A 43 1.29 -6.81 -0.30
CA SER A 43 0.63 -8.10 -0.45
C SER A 43 1.09 -9.13 0.59
N ILE A 44 2.36 -9.06 1.02
CA ILE A 44 2.89 -9.91 2.09
C ILE A 44 2.19 -9.59 3.42
N SER A 45 2.02 -8.30 3.73
CA SER A 45 1.31 -7.88 4.95
C SER A 45 -0.14 -8.33 4.95
N ALA A 46 -0.84 -8.16 3.83
CA ALA A 46 -2.21 -8.64 3.66
C ALA A 46 -2.32 -10.15 3.86
N SER A 47 -1.42 -10.93 3.25
CA SER A 47 -1.40 -12.39 3.35
C SER A 47 -1.05 -12.87 4.77
N ARG A 48 -0.16 -12.17 5.46
CA ARG A 48 0.16 -12.47 6.87
C ARG A 48 -1.04 -12.31 7.79
N PHE A 49 -1.86 -11.29 7.54
CA PHE A 49 -3.07 -11.04 8.33
C PHE A 49 -4.19 -12.02 8.00
N ALA A 50 -4.50 -12.18 6.72
CA ALA A 50 -5.66 -12.96 6.28
C ALA A 50 -5.41 -14.47 6.29
N ARG A 51 -4.15 -14.92 6.22
CA ARG A 51 -3.77 -16.33 5.99
C ARG A 51 -4.52 -16.98 4.83
N SER A 52 -4.85 -16.17 3.82
CA SER A 52 -5.62 -16.53 2.64
C SER A 52 -5.18 -15.70 1.44
N GLN A 53 -5.63 -16.10 0.24
CA GLN A 53 -5.35 -15.35 -0.97
C GLN A 53 -6.04 -13.99 -0.95
N CYS A 54 -5.27 -12.95 -1.20
CA CYS A 54 -5.72 -11.56 -1.31
C CYS A 54 -5.36 -11.00 -2.69
N VAL A 55 -6.20 -10.11 -3.19
CA VAL A 55 -5.93 -9.34 -4.40
C VAL A 55 -5.97 -7.86 -4.11
N THR A 56 -5.09 -7.10 -4.76
CA THR A 56 -5.09 -5.64 -4.70
C THR A 56 -6.32 -5.10 -5.41
N ALA A 57 -7.13 -4.34 -4.69
CA ALA A 57 -8.37 -3.75 -5.21
C ALA A 57 -8.23 -2.25 -5.49
N ALA A 58 -7.41 -1.53 -4.72
CA ALA A 58 -7.18 -0.11 -4.91
C ALA A 58 -5.85 0.32 -4.28
N LEU A 59 -5.25 1.35 -4.86
CA LEU A 59 -4.19 2.16 -4.27
C LEU A 59 -4.78 3.53 -3.98
N ASP A 60 -4.77 3.91 -2.72
CA ASP A 60 -5.33 5.17 -2.25
C ASP A 60 -4.25 6.05 -1.64
N GLN A 61 -4.45 7.37 -1.70
CA GLN A 61 -3.59 8.36 -1.04
C GLN A 61 -2.09 8.14 -1.30
N VAL A 62 -1.75 7.83 -2.55
CA VAL A 62 -0.36 7.68 -2.99
C VAL A 62 0.29 9.06 -3.02
N ASN A 63 1.29 9.27 -2.16
CA ASN A 63 2.00 10.53 -2.04
C ASN A 63 3.49 10.32 -2.32
N PHE A 64 3.98 10.86 -3.43
CA PHE A 64 5.41 10.97 -3.71
C PHE A 64 5.92 12.24 -3.01
N ILE A 65 6.76 12.09 -1.98
CA ILE A 65 7.18 13.17 -1.08
C ILE A 65 8.56 13.71 -1.44
N LYS A 66 9.53 12.81 -1.61
CA LYS A 66 10.88 13.10 -2.08
C LYS A 66 11.33 12.09 -3.11
N PRO A 67 12.04 12.50 -4.17
CA PRO A 67 12.59 11.58 -5.16
C PRO A 67 13.71 10.74 -4.57
N PHE A 68 13.87 9.54 -5.10
CA PHE A 68 15.02 8.67 -4.84
C PHE A 68 15.97 8.74 -6.03
N VAL A 69 17.26 8.83 -5.75
CA VAL A 69 18.31 9.01 -6.77
C VAL A 69 19.30 7.84 -6.77
N LEU A 70 20.21 7.83 -7.73
CA LEU A 70 21.23 6.80 -7.85
C LEU A 70 21.99 6.61 -6.54
N ASN A 71 22.23 5.36 -6.17
CA ASN A 71 22.91 4.93 -4.95
C ASN A 71 22.14 5.14 -3.64
N ASP A 72 20.92 5.66 -3.66
CA ASP A 72 20.05 5.60 -2.48
C ASP A 72 19.69 4.15 -2.14
N SER A 73 19.36 3.92 -0.89
CA SER A 73 18.65 2.72 -0.44
C SER A 73 17.19 3.05 -0.23
N LEU A 74 16.31 2.18 -0.71
CA LEU A 74 14.88 2.20 -0.44
C LEU A 74 14.58 1.16 0.64
N CYS A 75 13.90 1.56 1.71
CA CYS A 75 13.32 0.65 2.70
C CYS A 75 11.80 0.81 2.65
N ILE A 76 11.12 -0.21 2.17
CA ILE A 76 9.65 -0.25 2.05
C ILE A 76 9.13 -1.03 3.25
N GLU A 77 8.37 -0.38 4.09
CA GLU A 77 7.70 -0.97 5.23
C GLU A 77 6.19 -0.96 5.00
N SER A 78 5.53 -2.07 5.27
CA SER A 78 4.08 -2.18 5.18
C SER A 78 3.49 -3.00 6.32
N TYR A 79 2.29 -2.65 6.76
CA TYR A 79 1.52 -3.40 7.75
C TYR A 79 0.02 -3.09 7.64
N VAL A 80 -0.81 -4.00 8.14
CA VAL A 80 -2.27 -3.83 8.15
C VAL A 80 -2.65 -2.77 9.18
N THR A 81 -3.52 -1.84 8.79
CA THR A 81 -4.03 -0.74 9.65
C THR A 81 -5.52 -0.83 9.92
N GLY A 82 -6.21 -1.76 9.28
CA GLY A 82 -7.62 -2.00 9.52
C GLY A 82 -8.21 -3.01 8.56
N HIS A 83 -9.39 -3.49 8.87
CA HIS A 83 -10.11 -4.41 8.02
C HIS A 83 -11.62 -4.26 8.14
N GLY A 84 -12.34 -4.56 7.06
CA GLY A 84 -13.77 -4.81 7.06
C GLY A 84 -14.06 -6.31 7.12
N LYS A 85 -15.20 -6.72 6.59
CA LYS A 85 -15.57 -8.14 6.57
C LYS A 85 -14.66 -8.99 5.68
N ARG A 86 -14.22 -8.45 4.53
CA ARG A 86 -13.39 -9.12 3.52
C ARG A 86 -12.34 -8.22 2.89
N SER A 87 -12.26 -6.98 3.30
CA SER A 87 -11.28 -6.00 2.83
C SER A 87 -10.25 -5.73 3.92
N LEU A 88 -9.01 -5.53 3.50
CA LEU A 88 -7.90 -5.16 4.35
C LEU A 88 -7.37 -3.82 3.88
N GLU A 89 -6.99 -2.95 4.81
CA GLU A 89 -6.19 -1.77 4.51
C GLU A 89 -4.76 -2.02 4.95
N VAL A 90 -3.83 -1.79 4.05
CA VAL A 90 -2.39 -1.86 4.32
C VAL A 90 -1.79 -0.47 4.13
N PHE A 91 -1.14 0.03 5.17
CA PHE A 91 -0.31 1.23 5.08
C PHE A 91 1.07 0.87 4.59
N VAL A 92 1.65 1.73 3.74
CA VAL A 92 3.01 1.60 3.25
C VAL A 92 3.73 2.92 3.38
N LYS A 93 4.95 2.88 3.88
CA LYS A 93 5.91 3.99 3.82
C LYS A 93 7.20 3.53 3.16
N VAL A 94 7.80 4.42 2.39
CA VAL A 94 9.10 4.19 1.76
C VAL A 94 10.09 5.20 2.33
N ILE A 95 11.08 4.69 3.04
CA ILE A 95 12.16 5.46 3.63
C ILE A 95 13.36 5.38 2.69
N GLY A 96 13.87 6.54 2.28
CA GLY A 96 15.12 6.66 1.56
C GLY A 96 16.30 6.86 2.51
N GLU A 97 17.46 6.38 2.11
CA GLU A 97 18.72 6.65 2.77
C GLU A 97 19.78 6.97 1.72
N HIS A 98 20.40 8.15 1.83
CA HIS A 98 21.59 8.48 1.07
C HIS A 98 22.78 7.68 1.64
N LEU A 99 23.23 6.64 0.92
CA LEU A 99 24.21 5.68 1.47
C LEU A 99 25.59 6.27 1.73
N ASP A 100 25.91 7.40 1.14
CA ASP A 100 27.18 8.13 1.35
C ASP A 100 27.17 8.97 2.62
N THR A 101 26.01 9.46 3.06
CA THR A 101 25.88 10.33 4.24
C THR A 101 25.15 9.65 5.41
N GLY A 102 24.35 8.62 5.13
CA GLY A 102 23.45 7.98 6.09
C GLY A 102 22.19 8.82 6.42
N GLU A 103 21.96 9.93 5.71
CA GLU A 103 20.76 10.74 5.89
C GLU A 103 19.53 9.97 5.43
N ARG A 104 18.51 9.90 6.28
CA ARG A 104 17.22 9.25 5.99
C ARG A 104 16.13 10.26 5.76
N PHE A 105 15.23 9.91 4.86
CA PHE A 105 14.06 10.73 4.53
C PHE A 105 12.84 9.88 4.21
N LEU A 106 11.65 10.46 4.42
CA LEU A 106 10.41 9.87 3.96
C LEU A 106 10.22 10.23 2.49
N GLY A 107 10.26 9.22 1.62
CA GLY A 107 10.15 9.41 0.17
C GLY A 107 8.75 9.20 -0.38
N MET A 108 7.97 8.27 0.21
CA MET A 108 6.63 7.94 -0.28
C MET A 108 5.76 7.35 0.83
N THR A 109 4.45 7.59 0.76
CA THR A 109 3.43 6.89 1.54
C THR A 109 2.26 6.50 0.67
N ALA A 110 1.57 5.41 1.04
CA ALA A 110 0.35 4.98 0.39
C ALA A 110 -0.53 4.13 1.32
N PHE A 111 -1.81 4.04 0.98
CA PHE A 111 -2.71 3.01 1.52
C PHE A 111 -3.18 2.11 0.38
N LEU A 112 -3.15 0.81 0.60
CA LEU A 112 -3.67 -0.17 -0.34
C LEU A 112 -4.86 -0.90 0.28
N THR A 113 -5.86 -1.14 -0.55
CA THR A 113 -6.99 -1.99 -0.18
C THR A 113 -6.82 -3.35 -0.85
N PHE A 114 -6.80 -4.40 -0.05
CA PHE A 114 -6.83 -5.79 -0.52
C PHE A 114 -8.19 -6.41 -0.25
N VAL A 115 -8.57 -7.36 -1.08
CA VAL A 115 -9.80 -8.15 -0.90
C VAL A 115 -9.42 -9.62 -0.76
N VAL A 116 -9.93 -10.26 0.30
CA VAL A 116 -9.79 -11.69 0.54
C VAL A 116 -10.75 -12.45 -0.39
N LEU A 117 -10.20 -13.38 -1.16
CA LEU A 117 -10.98 -14.12 -2.16
C LEU A 117 -11.90 -15.16 -1.53
N ASP A 118 -11.41 -15.88 -0.52
CA ASP A 118 -12.21 -16.87 0.19
C ASP A 118 -13.26 -16.18 1.08
N LYS A 119 -14.54 -16.46 0.78
CA LYS A 119 -15.70 -15.88 1.48
C LYS A 119 -15.91 -16.47 2.90
N GLN A 120 -15.28 -17.59 3.20
CA GLN A 120 -15.43 -18.29 4.47
C GLN A 120 -14.40 -17.86 5.52
N VAL A 121 -13.34 -17.15 5.11
CA VAL A 121 -12.32 -16.64 6.02
C VAL A 121 -12.92 -15.65 6.99
N ILE A 122 -12.69 -15.90 8.29
CA ILE A 122 -12.98 -14.97 9.37
C ILE A 122 -11.66 -14.29 9.72
N LEU A 123 -11.62 -12.97 9.51
CA LEU A 123 -10.42 -12.18 9.80
C LEU A 123 -10.26 -12.02 11.32
N PRO A 124 -9.02 -12.06 11.83
CA PRO A 124 -8.73 -11.85 13.25
C PRO A 124 -8.95 -10.39 13.64
N GLU A 125 -9.00 -10.11 14.95
CA GLU A 125 -8.95 -8.75 15.46
C GLU A 125 -7.56 -8.15 15.27
N LEU A 126 -7.49 -6.86 14.97
CA LEU A 126 -6.22 -6.14 14.80
C LEU A 126 -5.89 -5.33 16.04
N SER A 127 -4.65 -5.41 16.53
CA SER A 127 -4.15 -4.59 17.62
C SER A 127 -2.96 -3.72 17.18
N ALA A 128 -2.91 -2.48 17.68
CA ALA A 128 -1.84 -1.52 17.43
C ALA A 128 -0.95 -1.37 18.66
N GLU A 129 0.37 -1.44 18.48
CA GLU A 129 1.34 -1.39 19.58
C GLU A 129 2.04 -0.03 19.66
N THR A 130 2.56 0.48 18.54
CA THR A 130 3.32 1.74 18.49
C THR A 130 2.41 2.96 18.37
N LEU A 131 2.96 4.15 18.62
CA LEU A 131 2.23 5.42 18.44
C LEU A 131 1.82 5.63 16.97
N GLU A 132 2.69 5.27 16.02
CA GLU A 132 2.40 5.34 14.59
C GLU A 132 1.22 4.43 14.23
N GLU A 133 1.29 3.16 14.63
CA GLU A 133 0.22 2.19 14.39
C GLU A 133 -1.12 2.64 15.00
N LYS A 134 -1.10 3.10 16.25
CA LYS A 134 -2.30 3.60 16.94
C LYS A 134 -2.94 4.78 16.23
N SER A 135 -2.13 5.73 15.76
CA SER A 135 -2.60 6.88 15.00
C SER A 135 -3.25 6.45 13.67
N LEU A 136 -2.58 5.57 12.92
CA LEU A 136 -3.08 5.11 11.63
C LEU A 136 -4.34 4.24 11.76
N CYS A 137 -4.37 3.33 12.73
CA CYS A 137 -5.54 2.48 12.99
C CYS A 137 -6.75 3.30 13.46
N ALA A 138 -6.56 4.33 14.27
CA ALA A 138 -7.65 5.20 14.75
C ALA A 138 -8.41 5.89 13.59
N ASP A 139 -7.72 6.24 12.52
CA ASP A 139 -8.34 6.90 11.37
C ASP A 139 -8.85 5.94 10.29
N PHE A 140 -8.74 4.62 10.49
CA PHE A 140 -9.20 3.62 9.52
C PHE A 140 -10.65 3.80 9.11
N GLN A 141 -11.57 3.97 10.07
CA GLN A 141 -12.99 4.11 9.78
C GLN A 141 -13.31 5.34 8.91
N LYS A 142 -12.61 6.45 9.10
CA LYS A 142 -12.75 7.64 8.27
C LYS A 142 -12.32 7.36 6.83
N ARG A 143 -11.14 6.69 6.66
CA ARG A 143 -10.65 6.31 5.35
C ARG A 143 -11.57 5.29 4.66
N GLU A 144 -12.11 4.33 5.40
CA GLU A 144 -13.07 3.36 4.87
C GLU A 144 -14.35 4.03 4.40
N ALA A 145 -14.92 4.95 5.18
CA ALA A 145 -16.12 5.71 4.80
C ALA A 145 -15.89 6.52 3.52
N TYR A 146 -14.74 7.19 3.39
CA TYR A 146 -14.35 7.93 2.21
C TYR A 146 -14.21 7.03 0.97
N ARG A 147 -13.58 5.84 1.12
CA ARG A 147 -13.50 4.85 0.03
C ARG A 147 -14.87 4.37 -0.43
N ARG A 148 -15.79 4.10 0.50
CA ARG A 148 -17.16 3.67 0.16
C ARG A 148 -17.90 4.72 -0.66
N GLN A 149 -17.76 6.00 -0.29
CA GLN A 149 -18.31 7.11 -1.07
C GLN A 149 -17.71 7.16 -2.48
N LYS A 150 -16.38 7.11 -2.59
CA LYS A 150 -15.69 7.10 -3.88
C LYS A 150 -16.10 5.93 -4.79
N ILE A 151 -16.30 4.73 -4.25
CA ILE A 151 -16.75 3.58 -5.03
C ILE A 151 -18.10 3.86 -5.71
N ALA A 152 -19.03 4.51 -5.03
CA ALA A 152 -20.32 4.87 -5.61
C ALA A 152 -20.19 5.91 -6.74
N GLU A 153 -19.29 6.89 -6.58
CA GLU A 153 -18.97 7.88 -7.61
C GLU A 153 -18.28 7.25 -8.82
N GLN A 154 -17.30 6.38 -8.59
CA GLN A 154 -16.56 5.65 -9.63
C GLN A 154 -17.47 4.75 -10.47
N LYS A 155 -18.48 4.10 -9.87
CA LYS A 155 -19.45 3.31 -10.62
C LYS A 155 -20.23 4.14 -11.65
N LYS A 156 -20.57 5.38 -11.31
CA LYS A 156 -21.23 6.31 -12.26
C LYS A 156 -20.29 6.70 -13.39
N LEU A 157 -19.03 7.00 -13.07
CA LEU A 157 -18.01 7.30 -14.06
C LEU A 157 -17.77 6.11 -14.99
N GLN A 158 -17.57 4.90 -14.44
CA GLN A 158 -17.35 3.69 -15.23
C GLN A 158 -18.48 3.40 -16.22
N ALA A 159 -19.72 3.68 -15.83
CA ALA A 159 -20.89 3.52 -16.71
C ALA A 159 -20.91 4.50 -17.90
N SER A 160 -20.16 5.60 -17.84
CA SER A 160 -20.08 6.62 -18.90
C SER A 160 -18.85 6.45 -19.81
N LEU A 161 -17.93 5.51 -19.49
CA LEU A 161 -16.72 5.29 -20.29
C LEU A 161 -17.04 4.46 -21.54
N SER A 162 -16.56 4.90 -22.71
CA SER A 162 -16.61 4.10 -23.94
C SER A 162 -15.65 2.91 -23.83
N LEU A 163 -16.09 1.77 -24.34
CA LEU A 163 -15.29 0.55 -24.48
C LEU A 163 -14.72 0.42 -25.91
N ASP A 164 -15.01 1.36 -26.80
CA ASP A 164 -14.52 1.35 -28.18
C ASP A 164 -13.03 1.66 -28.20
N PHE A 165 -12.30 0.94 -29.01
CA PHE A 165 -10.89 1.28 -29.25
C PHE A 165 -10.76 2.59 -30.06
N PRO A 166 -9.82 3.49 -29.69
CA PRO A 166 -9.69 4.80 -30.34
C PRO A 166 -9.45 4.74 -31.87
N TRP A 167 -8.99 3.59 -32.38
CA TRP A 167 -8.71 3.36 -33.81
C TRP A 167 -9.86 2.69 -34.56
N GLN A 168 -11.00 2.47 -33.95
CA GLN A 168 -12.21 1.84 -34.56
C GLN A 168 -13.29 2.87 -34.96
N SER A 169 -12.98 4.17 -34.88
CA SER A 169 -13.88 5.26 -35.28
C SER A 169 -13.84 5.52 -36.77
#